data_539172eadccb468955550f855ab9b2f8
#
_entry.id   539172eadccb468955550f855ab9b2f8
#
_cell.length_a   1.000
_cell.length_b   1.000
_cell.length_c   1.000
_cell.angle_alpha   90.00
_cell.angle_beta   90.00
_cell.angle_gamma   90.00
#
_symmetry.space_group_name_H-M   'P 1'
#
loop_
_entity.id
_entity.type
_entity.pdbx_description
1 polymer ?
#
loop_
_entity_poly.entity_id
_entity_poly.type
_entity_poly.pdbx_seq_one_letter_code
_entity_poly.pdbx_strand_id
1 'polypeptide(L)'
;MANNSSDVVITNFMATGYNADVTANKSGFVITGRIVCNPDKDITSFNGDVRKDDALVCNFNSQAYMPIPSGTPVLTYNLSNIKDIALASQALVAIGAAETDIQAEVKKVE
;
A
#
# COMPACT_ATOMS: atom_id res chain seq x y z
N MET A 1 3.63 15.52 15.64
CA MET A 1 3.66 15.22 15.07
C MET A 1 3.59 14.52 14.42
N ALA A 2 3.63 14.63 14.37
CA ALA A 2 3.73 14.07 13.78
C ALA A 2 3.68 13.74 12.86
N ASN A 3 3.76 13.98 12.73
CA ASN A 3 3.41 13.67 11.78
C ASN A 3 3.85 12.73 10.83
N ASN A 4 3.88 11.86 10.89
CA ASN A 4 4.25 10.84 10.02
C ASN A 4 3.42 10.67 8.83
N SER A 5 2.30 11.32 8.83
CA SER A 5 1.43 11.37 7.67
C SER A 5 2.11 12.04 6.50
N SER A 6 3.20 12.77 6.76
CA SER A 6 3.95 13.39 5.67
C SER A 6 4.59 12.36 4.74
N ASP A 7 4.76 11.13 5.18
CA ASP A 7 5.34 10.07 4.35
C ASP A 7 4.32 9.37 3.48
N VAL A 8 3.05 9.67 3.66
CA VAL A 8 1.97 9.05 2.92
C VAL A 8 1.10 10.14 2.32
N VAL A 9 0.98 10.12 0.99
CA VAL A 9 0.14 11.08 0.27
C VAL A 9 -0.98 10.30 -0.40
N ILE A 10 -2.21 10.67 -0.09
CA ILE A 10 -3.40 10.06 -0.66
C ILE A 10 -4.10 11.10 -1.50
N THR A 11 -4.30 10.80 -2.77
CA THR A 11 -4.96 11.71 -3.70
C THR A 11 -6.08 10.99 -4.43
N ASN A 12 -6.97 11.78 -5.02
CA ASN A 12 -8.06 11.24 -5.84
C ASN A 12 -8.92 10.22 -5.11
N PHE A 13 -9.12 10.43 -3.79
CA PHE A 13 -9.98 9.54 -3.04
C PHE A 13 -11.41 9.71 -3.52
N MET A 14 -11.99 8.62 -4.02
CA MET A 14 -13.33 8.62 -4.59
C MET A 14 -14.30 8.00 -3.59
N ALA A 15 -15.10 8.85 -2.95
CA ALA A 15 -16.03 8.37 -1.94
C ALA A 15 -16.99 7.30 -2.46
N THR A 16 -17.41 7.44 -3.71
CA THR A 16 -18.35 6.47 -4.29
C THR A 16 -17.71 5.12 -4.59
N GLY A 17 -16.42 5.11 -4.92
CA GLY A 17 -15.71 3.88 -5.21
C GLY A 17 -14.70 3.51 -4.15
N TYR A 18 -14.50 4.38 -3.19
CA TYR A 18 -13.51 4.19 -2.12
C TYR A 18 -12.13 3.85 -2.66
N ASN A 19 -11.72 4.55 -3.71
CA ASN A 19 -10.42 4.39 -4.36
C ASN A 19 -9.59 5.62 -4.13
N ALA A 20 -8.28 5.44 -4.15
CA ALA A 20 -7.36 6.58 -4.05
C ALA A 20 -6.02 6.24 -4.65
N ASP A 21 -5.30 7.26 -5.10
CA ASP A 21 -3.91 7.13 -5.47
C ASP A 21 -3.08 7.42 -4.23
N VAL A 22 -2.02 6.67 -4.02
CA VAL A 22 -1.17 6.83 -2.84
C VAL A 22 0.28 6.83 -3.23
N THR A 23 1.07 7.58 -2.45
CA THR A 23 2.52 7.56 -2.52
C THR A 23 3.03 7.51 -1.09
N ALA A 24 3.92 6.59 -0.81
CA ALA A 24 4.50 6.44 0.52
C ALA A 24 6.01 6.29 0.42
N ASN A 25 6.71 6.85 1.39
CA ASN A 25 8.15 6.70 1.51
C ASN A 25 8.44 5.86 2.74
N LYS A 26 9.09 4.72 2.55
CA LYS A 26 9.42 3.81 3.65
C LYS A 26 10.81 3.23 3.42
N SER A 27 11.69 3.43 4.38
CA SER A 27 13.02 2.80 4.37
C SER A 27 13.80 3.08 3.09
N GLY A 28 13.62 4.26 2.52
CA GLY A 28 14.30 4.65 1.28
C GLY A 28 13.59 4.21 0.02
N PHE A 29 12.48 3.51 0.14
CA PHE A 29 11.68 3.11 -1.01
C PHE A 29 10.53 4.08 -1.23
N VAL A 30 10.26 4.39 -2.49
CA VAL A 30 9.08 5.17 -2.87
C VAL A 30 8.06 4.19 -3.43
N ILE A 31 6.94 4.08 -2.74
CA ILE A 31 5.89 3.14 -3.09
C ILE A 31 4.73 3.95 -3.64
N THR A 32 4.41 3.74 -4.90
CA THR A 32 3.35 4.48 -5.57
C THR A 32 2.35 3.51 -6.13
N GLY A 33 1.08 3.75 -5.88
CA GLY A 33 0.07 2.85 -6.38
C GLY A 33 -1.33 3.36 -6.13
N ARG A 34 -2.26 2.43 -6.21
CA ARG A 34 -3.66 2.74 -6.05
C ARG A 34 -4.28 1.74 -5.08
N ILE A 35 -5.09 2.27 -4.17
CA ILE A 35 -5.82 1.43 -3.23
C ILE A 35 -7.29 1.35 -3.62
N VAL A 36 -7.91 0.24 -3.25
CA VAL A 36 -9.35 0.07 -3.30
C VAL A 36 -9.78 -0.32 -1.90
N CYS A 37 -10.82 0.32 -1.41
CA CYS A 37 -11.33 0.07 -0.07
C CYS A 37 -12.78 -0.38 -0.12
N ASN A 38 -13.22 -1.06 0.92
CA ASN A 38 -14.62 -1.38 1.09
C ASN A 38 -15.34 -0.17 1.71
N PRO A 39 -16.67 -0.22 1.88
CA PRO A 39 -17.41 0.91 2.46
C PRO A 39 -16.95 1.29 3.86
N ASP A 40 -16.33 0.41 4.59
CA ASP A 40 -15.79 0.69 5.92
C ASP A 40 -14.41 1.31 5.85
N LYS A 41 -13.91 1.58 4.63
CA LYS A 41 -12.59 2.15 4.38
C LYS A 41 -11.45 1.22 4.79
N ASP A 42 -11.70 -0.08 4.75
CA ASP A 42 -10.63 -1.06 4.89
C ASP A 42 -10.06 -1.33 3.52
N ILE A 43 -8.75 -1.28 3.41
CA ILE A 43 -8.07 -1.52 2.14
C ILE A 43 -8.25 -2.99 1.75
N THR A 44 -8.80 -3.23 0.56
CA THR A 44 -8.98 -4.58 0.05
C THR A 44 -7.98 -4.90 -1.05
N SER A 45 -7.38 -3.87 -1.66
CA SER A 45 -6.42 -4.08 -2.72
C SER A 45 -5.47 -2.89 -2.80
N PHE A 46 -4.20 -3.16 -3.11
CA PHE A 46 -3.18 -2.13 -3.25
C PHE A 46 -2.20 -2.60 -4.33
N ASN A 47 -2.12 -1.86 -5.40
CA ASN A 47 -1.26 -2.21 -6.53
C ASN A 47 -0.38 -1.05 -6.90
N GLY A 48 0.81 -1.33 -7.38
CA GLY A 48 1.66 -0.25 -7.84
C GLY A 48 3.08 -0.68 -8.09
N ASP A 49 3.99 0.25 -7.88
CA ASP A 49 5.40 -0.04 -8.06
C ASP A 49 6.21 0.51 -6.90
N VAL A 50 7.42 0.00 -6.77
CA VAL A 50 8.38 0.43 -5.77
C VAL A 50 9.63 0.88 -6.50
N ARG A 51 10.11 2.07 -6.13
CA ARG A 51 11.33 2.63 -6.70
C ARG A 51 12.29 2.97 -5.57
N LYS A 52 13.56 2.94 -5.92
CA LYS A 52 14.62 3.39 -5.02
C LYS A 52 15.63 4.12 -5.87
N ASP A 53 15.95 5.37 -5.49
CA ASP A 53 16.88 6.22 -6.25
C ASP A 53 16.46 6.34 -7.71
N ASP A 54 15.15 6.51 -7.92
CA ASP A 54 14.54 6.66 -9.25
C ASP A 54 14.60 5.40 -10.11
N ALA A 55 15.01 4.27 -9.57
CA ALA A 55 15.06 3.02 -10.31
C ALA A 55 13.94 2.09 -9.84
N LEU A 56 13.33 1.41 -10.77
CA LEU A 56 12.27 0.46 -10.45
C LEU A 56 12.86 -0.74 -9.71
N VAL A 57 12.30 -1.05 -8.55
CA VAL A 57 12.67 -2.22 -7.77
C VAL A 57 11.78 -3.40 -8.13
N CYS A 58 10.48 -3.18 -8.18
CA CYS A 58 9.51 -4.20 -8.55
C CYS A 58 8.14 -3.57 -8.70
N ASN A 59 7.24 -4.32 -9.31
CA ASN A 59 5.82 -4.02 -9.26
C ASN A 59 5.19 -4.93 -8.21
N PHE A 60 4.05 -4.50 -7.67
CA PHE A 60 3.39 -5.31 -6.64
C PHE A 60 1.89 -5.25 -6.78
N ASN A 61 1.25 -6.27 -6.24
CA ASN A 61 -0.19 -6.35 -6.12
C ASN A 61 -0.47 -7.01 -4.77
N SER A 62 -1.26 -6.36 -3.95
CA SER A 62 -1.62 -6.91 -2.67
C SER A 62 -3.14 -6.95 -2.55
N GLN A 63 -3.65 -8.00 -1.92
CA GLN A 63 -5.08 -8.15 -1.70
C GLN A 63 -5.31 -8.68 -0.30
N ALA A 64 -6.38 -8.19 0.33
CA ALA A 64 -6.79 -8.66 1.63
C ALA A 64 -8.06 -9.49 1.46
N TYR A 65 -8.10 -10.63 2.08
CA TYR A 65 -9.21 -11.56 1.99
C TYR A 65 -9.61 -12.00 3.40
N MET A 66 -10.89 -11.97 3.67
CA MET A 66 -11.42 -12.37 4.98
C MET A 66 -12.13 -13.71 4.81
N PRO A 67 -11.44 -14.83 5.07
CA PRO A 67 -12.06 -16.15 4.88
C PRO A 67 -13.19 -16.44 5.86
N ILE A 68 -13.12 -15.83 7.05
CA ILE A 68 -14.16 -15.97 8.07
C ILE A 68 -14.55 -14.58 8.53
N PRO A 69 -15.86 -14.25 8.60
CA PRO A 69 -16.28 -12.88 8.92
C PRO A 69 -15.65 -12.26 10.16
N SER A 70 -15.36 -13.04 11.17
CA SER A 70 -14.75 -12.51 12.39
C SER A 70 -13.30 -12.95 12.54
N GLY A 71 -12.70 -13.50 11.50
CA GLY A 71 -11.35 -14.00 11.58
C GLY A 71 -10.32 -12.96 11.21
N THR A 72 -9.07 -13.41 11.15
CA THR A 72 -7.96 -12.57 10.74
C THR A 72 -7.91 -12.51 9.22
N PRO A 73 -7.76 -11.31 8.64
CA PRO A 73 -7.63 -11.23 7.19
C PRO A 73 -6.37 -11.91 6.71
N VAL A 74 -6.47 -12.51 5.53
CA VAL A 74 -5.33 -13.11 4.85
C VAL A 74 -4.85 -12.13 3.80
N LEU A 75 -3.56 -11.81 3.82
CA LEU A 75 -2.97 -10.90 2.86
C LEU A 75 -2.21 -11.69 1.82
N THR A 76 -2.42 -11.34 0.56
CA THR A 76 -1.70 -11.94 -0.54
C THR A 76 -0.87 -10.86 -1.22
N TYR A 77 0.42 -11.12 -1.40
CA TYR A 77 1.32 -10.20 -2.06
C TYR A 77 1.94 -10.90 -3.25
N ASN A 78 1.87 -10.23 -4.42
CA ASN A 78 2.53 -10.72 -5.62
C ASN A 78 3.51 -9.64 -6.08
N LEU A 79 4.74 -10.04 -6.31
CA LEU A 79 5.76 -9.13 -6.83
C LEU A 79 6.12 -9.59 -8.23
N SER A 80 6.38 -8.62 -9.12
CA SER A 80 6.78 -8.90 -10.48
C SER A 80 7.84 -7.90 -10.92
N ASN A 81 8.48 -8.19 -12.04
CA ASN A 81 9.55 -7.35 -12.59
C ASN A 81 10.68 -7.13 -11.59
N ILE A 82 11.02 -8.19 -10.88
CA ILE A 82 12.04 -8.16 -9.85
C ILE A 82 13.42 -8.23 -10.53
N LYS A 83 14.29 -7.28 -10.20
CA LYS A 83 15.65 -7.27 -10.72
C LYS A 83 16.66 -7.77 -9.71
N ASP A 84 16.34 -7.66 -8.43
CA ASP A 84 17.22 -8.10 -7.34
C ASP A 84 16.34 -8.65 -6.24
N ILE A 85 16.49 -9.93 -5.96
CA ILE A 85 15.63 -10.64 -5.00
C ILE A 85 15.79 -10.07 -3.59
N ALA A 86 17.03 -9.77 -3.19
CA ALA A 86 17.26 -9.24 -1.84
C ALA A 86 16.60 -7.87 -1.67
N LEU A 87 16.71 -7.04 -2.69
CA LEU A 87 16.12 -5.71 -2.66
C LEU A 87 14.59 -5.79 -2.69
N ALA A 88 14.05 -6.70 -3.50
CA ALA A 88 12.60 -6.90 -3.57
C ALA A 88 12.05 -7.40 -2.24
N SER A 89 12.81 -8.22 -1.54
CA SER A 89 12.44 -8.72 -0.22
C SER A 89 12.32 -7.56 0.78
N GLN A 90 13.27 -6.64 0.75
CA GLN A 90 13.22 -5.44 1.58
C GLN A 90 12.04 -4.55 1.18
N ALA A 91 11.78 -4.45 -0.12
CA ALA A 91 10.65 -3.68 -0.62
C ALA A 91 9.33 -4.25 -0.14
N LEU A 92 9.22 -5.57 -0.07
CA LEU A 92 8.00 -6.21 0.42
C LEU A 92 7.70 -5.80 1.86
N VAL A 93 8.71 -5.77 2.70
CA VAL A 93 8.55 -5.32 4.08
C VAL A 93 8.10 -3.86 4.11
N ALA A 94 8.70 -3.03 3.24
CA ALA A 94 8.33 -1.62 3.15
C ALA A 94 6.89 -1.45 2.67
N ILE A 95 6.45 -2.27 1.73
CA ILE A 95 5.07 -2.23 1.24
C ILE A 95 4.10 -2.52 2.39
N GLY A 96 4.39 -3.55 3.19
CA GLY A 96 3.54 -3.89 4.32
C GLY A 96 3.46 -2.77 5.35
N ALA A 97 4.58 -2.13 5.65
CA ALA A 97 4.61 -1.01 6.57
C ALA A 97 3.85 0.19 6.00
N ALA A 98 4.02 0.45 4.70
CA ALA A 98 3.31 1.54 4.04
C ALA A 98 1.81 1.30 4.05
N GLU A 99 1.38 0.08 3.80
CA GLU A 99 -0.04 -0.26 3.79
C GLU A 99 -0.67 0.00 5.15
N THR A 100 0.02 -0.31 6.23
CA THR A 100 -0.46 -0.02 7.58
C THR A 100 -0.66 1.48 7.77
N ASP A 101 0.30 2.29 7.34
CA ASP A 101 0.20 3.74 7.47
C ASP A 101 -0.89 4.30 6.58
N ILE A 102 -1.00 3.78 5.36
CA ILE A 102 -2.04 4.21 4.42
C ILE A 102 -3.42 3.89 4.99
N GLN A 103 -3.58 2.72 5.59
CA GLN A 103 -4.85 2.33 6.19
C GLN A 103 -5.25 3.32 7.29
N ALA A 104 -4.29 3.74 8.10
CA ALA A 104 -4.56 4.71 9.15
C ALA A 104 -4.98 6.06 8.55
N GLU A 105 -4.33 6.49 7.46
CA GLU A 105 -4.68 7.76 6.82
C GLU A 105 -6.04 7.71 6.14
N VAL A 106 -6.37 6.58 5.52
CA VAL A 106 -7.67 6.43 4.86
C VAL A 106 -8.81 6.56 5.86
N LYS A 107 -8.63 6.03 7.05
CA LYS A 107 -9.66 6.12 8.09
C LYS A 107 -9.92 7.56 8.53
N LYS A 108 -8.99 8.47 8.26
CA LYS A 108 -9.14 9.88 8.61
C LYS A 108 -9.86 10.68 7.53
N VAL A 109 -10.01 10.12 6.33
CA VAL A 109 -10.66 10.81 5.22
C VAL A 109 -12.16 10.80 5.46
N GLU A 110 -12.78 11.97 5.32
CA GLU A 110 -14.21 12.10 5.57
C GLU A 110 -15.05 11.81 4.34
#